data_6943cbc6fe2b571f4447abea03b94296
#
_entry.id   6943cbc6fe2b571f4447abea03b94296
#
_cell.length_a   1.000
_cell.length_b   1.000
_cell.length_c   1.000
_cell.angle_alpha   90.00
_cell.angle_beta   90.00
_cell.angle_gamma   90.00
#
_symmetry.space_group_name_H-M   'P 1'
#
loop_
_entity.id
_entity.type
_entity.pdbx_description
1 polymer ?
#
loop_
_entity_poly.entity_id
_entity_poly.type
_entity_poly.pdbx_seq_one_letter_code
_entity_poly.pdbx_strand_id
1 'polypeptide(L)'
;MPITWHRRARHDLQAVRESIAEVNPGAARQVAQRILHAVGLLAEQPSLGRPGRVPETRELVITGTPYIAAYRVVDDTIVILRVLHGARQWPERL
;
A
#
# COMPACT_ATOMS: atom_id res chain seq x y z
N MET A 1 11.77 12.18 -3.08
CA MET A 1 10.73 12.50 -2.08
C MET A 1 10.70 11.38 -1.04
N PRO A 2 10.82 11.69 0.25
CA PRO A 2 10.81 10.66 1.28
C PRO A 2 9.45 9.98 1.40
N ILE A 3 9.48 8.72 1.87
CA ILE A 3 8.27 7.91 2.07
C ILE A 3 8.19 7.54 3.54
N THR A 4 7.05 7.80 4.15
CA THR A 4 6.76 7.33 5.50
C THR A 4 5.54 6.42 5.48
N TRP A 5 5.47 5.53 6.43
CA TRP A 5 4.36 4.60 6.57
C TRP A 5 3.56 4.96 7.81
N HIS A 6 2.29 5.26 7.63
CA HIS A 6 1.40 5.42 8.77
C HIS A 6 1.34 4.09 9.56
N ARG A 7 1.14 4.19 10.86
CA ARG A 7 1.04 3.00 11.72
C ARG A 7 0.02 1.98 11.20
N ARG A 8 -1.12 2.45 10.70
CA ARG A 8 -2.15 1.57 10.15
C ARG A 8 -1.67 0.82 8.90
N ALA A 9 -0.91 1.48 8.05
CA ALA A 9 -0.36 0.84 6.85
C ALA A 9 0.67 -0.23 7.20
N ARG A 10 1.50 0.02 8.21
CA ARG A 10 2.46 -0.99 8.69
C ARG A 10 1.73 -2.20 9.27
N HIS A 11 0.68 -1.95 10.03
CA HIS A 11 -0.16 -3.01 10.58
C HIS A 11 -0.84 -3.81 9.47
N ASP A 12 -1.36 -3.13 8.44
CA ASP A 12 -1.96 -3.79 7.26
C ASP A 12 -0.96 -4.72 6.58
N LEU A 13 0.27 -4.25 6.36
CA LEU A 13 1.31 -5.05 5.70
C LEU A 13 1.64 -6.30 6.51
N GLN A 14 1.77 -6.16 7.82
CA GLN A 14 2.01 -7.30 8.70
C GLN A 14 0.85 -8.30 8.67
N ALA A 15 -0.39 -7.81 8.70
CA ALA A 15 -1.57 -8.66 8.63
C ALA A 15 -1.65 -9.44 7.31
N VAL A 16 -1.28 -8.80 6.20
CA VAL A 16 -1.18 -9.46 4.90
C VAL A 16 -0.16 -10.59 4.93
N ARG A 17 1.03 -10.33 5.47
CA ARG A 17 2.08 -11.34 5.61
C ARG A 17 1.61 -12.53 6.43
N GLU A 18 1.02 -12.28 7.58
CA GLU A 18 0.56 -13.33 8.49
C GLU A 18 -0.53 -14.18 7.86
N SER A 19 -1.49 -13.54 7.22
CA SER A 19 -2.61 -14.24 6.56
C SER A 19 -2.13 -15.18 5.46
N ILE A 20 -1.20 -14.71 4.62
CA ILE A 20 -0.69 -15.54 3.52
C ILE A 20 0.25 -16.61 4.04
N ALA A 21 1.05 -16.31 5.07
CA ALA A 21 2.02 -17.24 5.64
C ALA A 21 1.36 -18.47 6.27
N GLU A 22 0.12 -18.36 6.74
CA GLU A 22 -0.63 -19.51 7.25
C GLU A 22 -0.80 -20.60 6.20
N VAL A 23 -0.88 -20.23 4.93
CA VAL A 23 -1.06 -21.14 3.82
C VAL A 23 0.25 -21.38 3.06
N ASN A 24 1.03 -20.33 2.83
CA ASN A 24 2.26 -20.39 2.03
C ASN A 24 3.26 -19.31 2.46
N PRO A 25 4.26 -19.66 3.32
CA PRO A 25 5.25 -18.68 3.78
C PRO A 25 6.07 -18.04 2.66
N GLY A 26 6.38 -18.79 1.61
CA GLY A 26 7.10 -18.27 0.45
C GLY A 26 6.31 -17.20 -0.29
N ALA A 27 5.02 -17.44 -0.50
CA ALA A 27 4.13 -16.47 -1.12
C ALA A 27 3.99 -15.21 -0.28
N ALA A 28 3.94 -15.34 1.06
CA ALA A 28 3.87 -14.19 1.95
C ALA A 28 5.06 -13.25 1.76
N ARG A 29 6.27 -13.80 1.67
CA ARG A 29 7.47 -12.99 1.42
C ARG A 29 7.43 -12.32 0.07
N GLN A 30 7.01 -13.03 -0.98
CA GLN A 30 6.93 -12.47 -2.32
C GLN A 30 5.94 -11.31 -2.41
N VAL A 31 4.77 -11.46 -1.81
CA VAL A 31 3.75 -10.41 -1.81
C VAL A 31 4.24 -9.18 -1.06
N ALA A 32 4.83 -9.37 0.13
CA ALA A 32 5.39 -8.26 0.89
C ALA A 32 6.49 -7.53 0.12
N GLN A 33 7.39 -8.26 -0.56
CA GLN A 33 8.45 -7.66 -1.37
C GLN A 33 7.88 -6.87 -2.55
N ARG A 34 6.84 -7.37 -3.21
CA ARG A 34 6.18 -6.65 -4.31
C ARG A 34 5.55 -5.35 -3.82
N ILE A 35 4.90 -5.38 -2.66
CA ILE A 35 4.30 -4.18 -2.07
C ILE A 35 5.40 -3.15 -1.76
N LEU A 36 6.46 -3.56 -1.07
CA LEU A 36 7.55 -2.67 -0.70
C LEU A 36 8.27 -2.09 -1.93
N HIS A 37 8.51 -2.92 -2.94
CA HIS A 37 9.14 -2.46 -4.18
C HIS A 37 8.28 -1.43 -4.91
N ALA A 38 7.00 -1.71 -5.08
CA ALA A 38 6.09 -0.82 -5.77
C ALA A 38 5.96 0.53 -5.03
N VAL A 39 5.81 0.48 -3.70
CA VAL A 39 5.76 1.69 -2.88
C VAL A 39 7.05 2.50 -3.01
N GLY A 40 8.19 1.83 -3.04
CA GLY A 40 9.50 2.48 -3.21
C GLY A 40 9.60 3.33 -4.48
N LEU A 41 8.92 2.94 -5.55
CA LEU A 41 8.90 3.69 -6.81
C LEU A 41 8.28 5.08 -6.66
N LEU A 42 7.42 5.27 -5.66
CA LEU A 42 6.78 6.56 -5.41
C LEU A 42 7.77 7.65 -5.06
N ALA A 43 8.93 7.31 -4.52
CA ALA A 43 9.95 8.29 -4.15
C ALA A 43 10.35 9.17 -5.34
N GLU A 44 10.44 8.58 -6.54
CA GLU A 44 10.78 9.29 -7.77
C GLU A 44 9.57 9.64 -8.63
N GLN A 45 8.45 8.93 -8.42
CA GLN A 45 7.22 9.11 -9.19
C GLN A 45 6.02 9.24 -8.25
N PRO A 46 5.87 10.35 -7.53
CA PRO A 46 4.80 10.49 -6.53
C PRO A 46 3.39 10.47 -7.12
N SER A 47 3.22 10.76 -8.39
CA SER A 47 1.91 10.69 -9.05
C SER A 47 1.64 9.38 -9.78
N LEU A 48 2.43 8.33 -9.51
CA LEU A 48 2.28 7.02 -10.14
C LEU A 48 0.93 6.39 -9.83
N GLY A 49 0.39 6.58 -8.64
CA GLY A 49 -0.93 6.08 -8.28
C GLY A 49 -2.04 6.89 -8.91
N ARG A 50 -3.17 6.24 -9.17
CA ARG A 50 -4.38 6.89 -9.72
C ARG A 50 -5.05 7.74 -8.62
N PRO A 51 -5.89 8.73 -8.98
CA PRO A 51 -6.71 9.42 -7.99
C PRO A 51 -7.52 8.43 -7.16
N GLY A 52 -7.47 8.60 -5.85
CA GLY A 52 -8.09 7.66 -4.94
C GLY A 52 -9.59 7.89 -4.78
N ARG A 53 -10.28 6.86 -4.28
CA ARG A 53 -11.71 6.95 -3.95
C ARG A 53 -11.97 7.81 -2.73
N VAL A 54 -10.98 7.97 -1.85
CA VAL A 54 -11.04 8.92 -0.74
C VAL A 54 -10.42 10.23 -1.21
N PRO A 55 -11.07 11.40 -0.96
CA PRO A 55 -10.53 12.68 -1.42
C PRO A 55 -9.10 12.93 -0.96
N GLU A 56 -8.31 13.57 -1.83
CA GLU A 56 -6.91 13.95 -1.60
C GLU A 56 -5.95 12.77 -1.45
N THR A 57 -6.38 11.58 -1.82
CA THR A 57 -5.52 10.39 -1.81
C THR A 57 -5.28 9.88 -3.22
N ARG A 58 -4.26 9.04 -3.33
CA ARG A 58 -3.97 8.24 -4.53
C ARG A 58 -3.92 6.77 -4.16
N GLU A 59 -4.12 5.93 -5.14
CA GLU A 59 -4.13 4.47 -4.99
C GLU A 59 -3.11 3.88 -5.94
N LEU A 60 -2.13 3.19 -5.39
CA LEU A 60 -1.14 2.44 -6.17
C LEU A 60 -1.55 0.97 -6.19
N VAL A 61 -1.95 0.51 -7.37
CA VAL A 61 -2.26 -0.91 -7.57
C VAL A 61 -0.95 -1.69 -7.60
N ILE A 62 -0.83 -2.70 -6.73
CA ILE A 62 0.37 -3.52 -6.65
C ILE A 62 0.24 -4.66 -7.64
N THR A 63 0.90 -4.56 -8.77
CA THR A 63 0.85 -5.55 -9.85
C THR A 63 1.21 -6.95 -9.35
N GLY A 64 0.43 -7.94 -9.75
CA GLY A 64 0.64 -9.33 -9.34
C GLY A 64 0.11 -9.66 -7.96
N THR A 65 -0.61 -8.75 -7.33
CA THR A 65 -1.27 -8.97 -6.04
C THR A 65 -2.67 -8.36 -6.08
N PRO A 66 -3.58 -8.76 -5.16
CA PRO A 66 -4.89 -8.10 -5.05
C PRO A 66 -4.85 -6.83 -4.19
N TYR A 67 -3.67 -6.34 -3.80
CA TYR A 67 -3.54 -5.24 -2.86
C TYR A 67 -3.33 -3.90 -3.53
N ILE A 68 -3.79 -2.85 -2.84
CA ILE A 68 -3.67 -1.46 -3.25
C ILE A 68 -3.10 -0.69 -2.08
N ALA A 69 -2.08 0.13 -2.34
CA ALA A 69 -1.52 1.04 -1.35
C ALA A 69 -2.16 2.43 -1.53
N ALA A 70 -2.91 2.87 -0.53
CA ALA A 70 -3.48 4.20 -0.51
C ALA A 70 -2.48 5.16 0.14
N TYR A 71 -2.23 6.30 -0.50
CA TYR A 71 -1.25 7.26 -0.02
C TYR A 71 -1.68 8.69 -0.33
N ARG A 72 -1.00 9.64 0.30
CA ARG A 72 -1.10 11.06 -0.05
C ARG A 72 0.29 11.69 0.01
N VAL A 73 0.41 12.84 -0.62
CA VAL A 73 1.63 13.66 -0.56
C VAL A 73 1.34 14.85 0.34
N VAL A 74 2.13 14.99 1.41
CA VAL A 74 2.00 16.05 2.41
C VAL A 74 3.39 16.65 2.64
N ASP A 75 3.54 17.96 2.39
CA ASP A 75 4.81 18.68 2.63
C ASP A 75 6.01 17.94 2.02
N ASP A 76 5.92 17.62 0.73
CA ASP A 76 6.95 16.89 -0.01
C ASP A 76 7.32 15.52 0.58
N THR A 77 6.42 14.94 1.34
CA THR A 77 6.58 13.60 1.90
C THR A 77 5.42 12.72 1.43
N ILE A 78 5.73 11.51 1.00
CA ILE A 78 4.72 10.52 0.66
C ILE A 78 4.36 9.77 1.94
N VAL A 79 3.09 9.78 2.29
CA VAL A 79 2.58 9.05 3.47
C VAL A 79 1.73 7.89 3.01
N ILE A 80 2.19 6.68 3.28
CA ILE A 80 1.40 5.48 2.99
C ILE A 80 0.37 5.33 4.10
N LEU A 81 -0.91 5.44 3.74
CA LEU A 81 -2.00 5.48 4.70
C LEU A 81 -2.55 4.10 5.02
N ARG A 82 -2.75 3.28 4.01
CA ARG A 82 -3.31 1.93 4.15
C ARG A 82 -2.79 1.02 3.05
N VAL A 83 -2.78 -0.29 3.33
CA VAL A 83 -2.61 -1.33 2.31
C VAL A 83 -3.83 -2.23 2.42
N LEU A 84 -4.71 -2.18 1.42
CA LEU A 84 -6.01 -2.82 1.47
C LEU A 84 -6.22 -3.73 0.27
N HIS A 85 -7.00 -4.78 0.45
CA HIS A 85 -7.41 -5.65 -0.64
C HIS A 85 -8.38 -4.89 -1.55
N GLY A 86 -8.08 -4.84 -2.85
CA GLY A 86 -8.83 -4.03 -3.81
C GLY A 86 -10.30 -4.42 -3.96
N ALA A 87 -10.65 -5.68 -3.73
CA ALA A 87 -12.01 -6.19 -3.88
C ALA A 87 -12.85 -6.08 -2.60
N ARG A 88 -12.23 -5.73 -1.45
CA ARG A 88 -12.94 -5.59 -0.19
C ARG A 88 -13.60 -4.21 -0.09
N GLN A 89 -14.58 -4.12 0.78
CA GLN A 89 -15.19 -2.84 1.11
C GLN A 89 -14.16 -1.96 1.83
N TRP A 90 -14.00 -0.75 1.33
CA TRP A 90 -13.04 0.20 1.87
C TRP A 90 -13.71 1.13 2.87
N PRO A 91 -12.97 1.60 3.90
CA PRO A 91 -13.49 2.61 4.80
C PRO A 91 -13.70 3.94 4.06
N GLU A 92 -14.64 4.74 4.53
CA GLU A 92 -14.88 6.08 3.96
C GLU A 92 -13.71 7.02 4.24
N ARG A 93 -12.95 6.76 5.29
CA ARG A 93 -11.76 7.50 5.66
C ARG A 93 -10.60 6.53 5.87
N LEU A 94 -9.42 6.97 5.59
CA LEU A 94 -8.20 6.16 5.75
C LEU A 94 -7.39 6.53 7.01
#